data_395f78a69428318253ff78339850ddc1
#
_entry.id   395f78a69428318253ff78339850ddc1
#
_cell.length_a   1.000
_cell.length_b   1.000
_cell.length_c   1.000
_cell.angle_alpha   90.00
_cell.angle_beta   90.00
_cell.angle_gamma   90.00
#
_symmetry.space_group_name_H-M   'P 1'
#
loop_
_entity.id
_entity.type
_entity.pdbx_description
1 polymer ?
#
loop_
_entity_poly.entity_id
_entity_poly.type
_entity_poly.pdbx_seq_one_letter_code
_entity_poly.pdbx_strand_id
1 'polypeptide(L)'
;MLKELKSRAKIALIVSLIITFGLSFRIGLDKFFIEETNQAITPPIDAKDEANRLIQTASQNFFYHEFDQAVENYKKAISLFEERKDFKRAARTYESIGDIYKFSRNSKEAKNAYLFAVEYQQKLQDKIGKGRAMKKIAEFYMDYSELDKAGEWFGKAVMEVKDAKPHIVKAKIFETQGHYFLKTEQISKALEAFQQAKSDFDKAGYPLGYDNISPMIQKLKRQLKNNTT
;
A
#
# COMPACT_ATOMS: atom_id res chain seq x y z
N MET A 1 61.82 -8.25 12.73
CA MET A 1 61.39 -7.07 11.97
C MET A 1 60.86 -7.42 10.56
N LEU A 2 61.62 -8.05 9.63
CA LEU A 2 61.18 -8.40 8.26
C LEU A 2 60.04 -9.41 8.21
N LYS A 3 59.98 -10.39 9.12
CA LYS A 3 58.87 -11.37 9.19
C LYS A 3 57.52 -10.76 9.63
N GLU A 4 57.60 -9.78 10.55
CA GLU A 4 56.40 -9.07 11.03
C GLU A 4 55.81 -8.12 9.96
N LEU A 5 56.67 -7.42 9.22
CA LEU A 5 56.27 -6.58 8.08
C LEU A 5 55.56 -7.39 6.97
N LYS A 6 56.08 -8.58 6.64
CA LYS A 6 55.45 -9.49 5.65
C LYS A 6 54.12 -10.04 6.15
N SER A 7 53.93 -10.28 7.48
CA SER A 7 52.69 -10.71 8.05
C SER A 7 51.63 -9.61 8.01
N ARG A 8 51.99 -8.38 8.38
CA ARG A 8 51.07 -7.23 8.35
C ARG A 8 50.64 -6.86 6.93
N ALA A 9 51.56 -6.96 5.94
CA ALA A 9 51.23 -6.76 4.53
C ALA A 9 50.22 -7.81 3.99
N LYS A 10 50.36 -9.10 4.40
CA LYS A 10 49.41 -10.15 4.04
C LYS A 10 48.03 -9.92 4.65
N ILE A 11 47.98 -9.50 5.90
CA ILE A 11 46.70 -9.21 6.60
C ILE A 11 46.04 -8.01 5.93
N ALA A 12 46.76 -6.94 5.61
CA ALA A 12 46.22 -5.78 4.90
C ALA A 12 45.67 -6.14 3.51
N LEU A 13 46.36 -7.04 2.79
CA LEU A 13 45.90 -7.51 1.47
C LEU A 13 44.60 -8.34 1.59
N ILE A 14 44.51 -9.20 2.60
CA ILE A 14 43.29 -10.03 2.84
C ILE A 14 42.13 -9.15 3.23
N VAL A 15 42.33 -8.16 4.12
CA VAL A 15 41.29 -7.21 4.54
C VAL A 15 40.82 -6.37 3.35
N SER A 16 41.75 -5.90 2.48
CA SER A 16 41.40 -5.17 1.25
C SER A 16 40.59 -6.03 0.29
N LEU A 17 40.95 -7.31 0.12
CA LEU A 17 40.21 -8.27 -0.71
C LEU A 17 38.79 -8.54 -0.16
N ILE A 18 38.66 -8.68 1.15
CA ILE A 18 37.33 -8.89 1.80
C ILE A 18 36.45 -7.65 1.63
N ILE A 19 37.02 -6.44 1.79
CA ILE A 19 36.28 -5.19 1.60
C ILE A 19 35.84 -5.03 0.14
N THR A 20 36.73 -5.24 -0.82
CA THR A 20 36.40 -5.11 -2.25
C THR A 20 35.42 -6.19 -2.71
N PHE A 21 35.59 -7.44 -2.24
CA PHE A 21 34.67 -8.53 -2.57
C PHE A 21 33.32 -8.33 -1.87
N GLY A 22 33.32 -7.88 -0.61
CA GLY A 22 32.10 -7.56 0.14
C GLY A 22 31.33 -6.39 -0.47
N LEU A 23 32.02 -5.33 -0.94
CA LEU A 23 31.39 -4.21 -1.64
C LEU A 23 30.81 -4.64 -2.99
N SER A 24 31.55 -5.44 -3.78
CA SER A 24 31.08 -5.95 -5.07
C SER A 24 29.90 -6.90 -4.90
N PHE A 25 29.90 -7.73 -3.85
CA PHE A 25 28.80 -8.63 -3.52
C PHE A 25 27.58 -7.85 -3.06
N ARG A 26 27.75 -6.80 -2.24
CA ARG A 26 26.66 -5.93 -1.80
C ARG A 26 26.02 -5.15 -2.95
N ILE A 27 26.85 -4.58 -3.84
CA ILE A 27 26.35 -3.90 -5.05
C ILE A 27 25.64 -4.88 -5.99
N GLY A 28 26.10 -6.13 -6.08
CA GLY A 28 25.43 -7.19 -6.84
C GLY A 28 24.10 -7.62 -6.23
N LEU A 29 24.02 -7.74 -4.91
CA LEU A 29 22.79 -8.02 -4.20
C LEU A 29 21.79 -6.87 -4.30
N ASP A 30 22.24 -5.63 -4.12
CA ASP A 30 21.38 -4.46 -4.24
C ASP A 30 20.79 -4.34 -5.66
N LYS A 31 21.59 -4.61 -6.70
CA LYS A 31 21.08 -4.70 -8.09
C LYS A 31 20.12 -5.86 -8.28
N PHE A 32 20.43 -7.04 -7.74
CA PHE A 32 19.60 -8.23 -7.87
C PHE A 32 18.25 -8.02 -7.16
N PHE A 33 18.26 -7.49 -5.94
CA PHE A 33 17.01 -7.18 -5.22
C PHE A 33 16.21 -6.05 -5.86
N ILE A 34 16.86 -5.04 -6.46
CA ILE A 34 16.17 -3.97 -7.19
C ILE A 34 15.56 -4.52 -8.49
N GLU A 35 16.23 -5.42 -9.20
CA GLU A 35 15.69 -6.06 -10.40
C GLU A 35 14.55 -7.03 -10.04
N GLU A 36 14.66 -7.84 -8.99
CA GLU A 36 13.62 -8.76 -8.56
C GLU A 36 12.38 -8.05 -8.01
N THR A 37 12.56 -6.98 -7.22
CA THR A 37 11.44 -6.16 -6.74
C THR A 37 10.76 -5.39 -7.87
N ASN A 38 11.50 -4.93 -8.86
CA ASN A 38 10.92 -4.31 -10.05
C ASN A 38 10.20 -5.33 -10.95
N GLN A 39 10.67 -6.57 -11.05
CA GLN A 39 9.98 -7.64 -11.78
C GLN A 39 8.73 -8.16 -11.04
N ALA A 40 8.72 -8.15 -9.70
CA ALA A 40 7.59 -8.62 -8.89
C ALA A 40 6.44 -7.61 -8.79
N ILE A 41 6.68 -6.32 -9.04
CA ILE A 41 5.68 -5.24 -8.87
C ILE A 41 5.07 -4.79 -10.19
N THR A 42 5.71 -5.04 -11.31
CA THR A 42 5.17 -4.66 -12.62
C THR A 42 4.85 -5.89 -13.46
N PRO A 43 3.57 -6.15 -13.81
CA PRO A 43 3.28 -7.07 -14.90
C PRO A 43 4.05 -6.59 -16.15
N PRO A 44 4.46 -7.50 -17.06
CA PRO A 44 5.18 -7.10 -18.26
C PRO A 44 4.40 -6.01 -18.98
N ILE A 45 4.98 -4.81 -18.97
CA ILE A 45 4.36 -3.63 -19.57
C ILE A 45 4.54 -3.81 -21.08
N ASP A 46 3.42 -3.81 -21.80
CA ASP A 46 3.50 -3.66 -23.25
C ASP A 46 4.24 -2.35 -23.54
N ALA A 47 5.44 -2.45 -24.11
CA ALA A 47 6.29 -1.31 -24.42
C ALA A 47 5.62 -0.30 -25.37
N LYS A 48 4.48 -0.69 -25.97
CA LYS A 48 3.64 0.14 -26.85
C LYS A 48 2.55 0.89 -26.09
N ASP A 49 2.26 0.55 -24.83
CA ASP A 49 1.25 1.25 -24.04
C ASP A 49 1.86 2.43 -23.27
N GLU A 50 1.73 3.62 -23.84
CA GLU A 50 2.25 4.87 -23.26
C GLU A 50 1.69 5.15 -21.88
N ALA A 51 0.41 4.86 -21.62
CA ALA A 51 -0.19 5.08 -20.31
C ALA A 51 0.48 4.22 -19.22
N ASN A 52 0.85 2.96 -19.53
CA ASN A 52 1.55 2.11 -18.58
C ASN A 52 2.99 2.59 -18.36
N ARG A 53 3.68 3.09 -19.39
CA ARG A 53 5.01 3.71 -19.25
C ARG A 53 4.95 4.95 -18.36
N LEU A 54 3.96 5.81 -18.55
CA LEU A 54 3.74 6.99 -17.70
C LEU A 54 3.49 6.61 -16.23
N ILE A 55 2.69 5.58 -15.97
CA ILE A 55 2.48 5.03 -14.61
C ILE A 55 3.80 4.57 -14.00
N GLN A 56 4.61 3.82 -14.76
CA GLN A 56 5.91 3.34 -14.29
C GLN A 56 6.86 4.51 -13.98
N THR A 57 6.97 5.47 -14.89
CA THR A 57 7.78 6.67 -14.68
C THR A 57 7.30 7.46 -13.47
N ALA A 58 5.99 7.64 -13.32
CA ALA A 58 5.41 8.30 -12.15
C ALA A 58 5.75 7.58 -10.84
N SER A 59 5.71 6.25 -10.84
CA SER A 59 6.10 5.45 -9.67
C SER A 59 7.58 5.60 -9.34
N GLN A 60 8.46 5.68 -10.35
CA GLN A 60 9.88 5.96 -10.16
C GLN A 60 10.12 7.37 -9.61
N ASN A 61 9.48 8.39 -10.19
CA ASN A 61 9.55 9.77 -9.68
C ASN A 61 9.10 9.84 -8.21
N PHE A 62 8.02 9.15 -7.85
CA PHE A 62 7.57 9.08 -6.45
C PHE A 62 8.63 8.43 -5.55
N PHE A 63 9.25 7.34 -5.98
CA PHE A 63 10.33 6.67 -5.23
C PHE A 63 11.53 7.59 -4.99
N TYR A 64 11.87 8.46 -5.97
CA TYR A 64 12.93 9.46 -5.85
C TYR A 64 12.48 10.78 -5.21
N HIS A 65 11.27 10.85 -4.65
CA HIS A 65 10.67 12.04 -4.04
C HIS A 65 10.44 13.22 -5.01
N GLU A 66 10.37 12.95 -6.30
CA GLU A 66 10.07 13.90 -7.36
C GLU A 66 8.54 14.02 -7.53
N PHE A 67 7.86 14.50 -6.49
CA PHE A 67 6.40 14.42 -6.36
C PHE A 67 5.64 15.14 -7.48
N ASP A 68 6.08 16.32 -7.89
CA ASP A 68 5.42 17.10 -8.94
C ASP A 68 5.50 16.35 -10.29
N GLN A 69 6.66 15.80 -10.62
CA GLN A 69 6.85 14.99 -11.84
C GLN A 69 6.03 13.70 -11.80
N ALA A 70 5.94 13.05 -10.63
CA ALA A 70 5.11 11.87 -10.44
C ALA A 70 3.63 12.18 -10.71
N VAL A 71 3.12 13.27 -10.13
CA VAL A 71 1.73 13.72 -10.34
C VAL A 71 1.48 14.11 -11.80
N GLU A 72 2.40 14.78 -12.46
CA GLU A 72 2.28 15.15 -13.87
C GLU A 72 2.18 13.93 -14.79
N ASN A 73 3.05 12.92 -14.58
CA ASN A 73 3.02 11.69 -15.36
C ASN A 73 1.74 10.88 -15.10
N TYR A 74 1.26 10.82 -13.85
CA TYR A 74 -0.03 10.19 -13.56
C TYR A 74 -1.19 10.93 -14.22
N LYS A 75 -1.21 12.26 -14.27
CA LYS A 75 -2.25 13.02 -14.96
C LYS A 75 -2.25 12.75 -16.46
N LYS A 76 -1.08 12.66 -17.10
CA LYS A 76 -0.96 12.26 -18.51
C LYS A 76 -1.51 10.86 -18.73
N ALA A 77 -1.20 9.90 -17.84
CA ALA A 77 -1.75 8.55 -17.92
C ALA A 77 -3.28 8.53 -17.76
N ILE A 78 -3.85 9.34 -16.86
CA ILE A 78 -5.30 9.47 -16.68
C ILE A 78 -5.96 9.94 -18.00
N SER A 79 -5.43 10.99 -18.66
CA SER A 79 -5.99 11.47 -19.94
C SER A 79 -6.04 10.35 -20.97
N LEU A 80 -4.97 9.56 -21.10
CA LEU A 80 -4.94 8.42 -22.01
C LEU A 80 -5.93 7.31 -21.63
N PHE A 81 -6.15 7.06 -20.34
CA PHE A 81 -7.18 6.11 -19.89
C PHE A 81 -8.59 6.62 -20.18
N GLU A 82 -8.84 7.92 -20.00
CA GLU A 82 -10.13 8.55 -20.29
C GLU A 82 -10.47 8.47 -21.78
N GLU A 83 -9.52 8.80 -22.68
CA GLU A 83 -9.65 8.66 -24.13
C GLU A 83 -10.04 7.22 -24.54
N ARG A 84 -9.47 6.21 -23.84
CA ARG A 84 -9.75 4.79 -24.04
C ARG A 84 -10.98 4.28 -23.29
N LYS A 85 -11.66 5.15 -22.55
CA LYS A 85 -12.78 4.80 -21.65
C LYS A 85 -12.41 3.77 -20.58
N ASP A 86 -11.12 3.68 -20.22
CA ASP A 86 -10.64 2.83 -19.12
C ASP A 86 -10.73 3.58 -17.79
N PHE A 87 -11.95 3.92 -17.43
CA PHE A 87 -12.23 4.68 -16.21
C PHE A 87 -11.82 3.94 -14.94
N LYS A 88 -11.67 2.60 -15.01
CA LYS A 88 -11.20 1.80 -13.89
C LYS A 88 -9.72 2.07 -13.58
N ARG A 89 -8.88 2.15 -14.60
CA ARG A 89 -7.46 2.51 -14.42
C ARG A 89 -7.32 3.98 -14.07
N ALA A 90 -8.09 4.88 -14.68
CA ALA A 90 -8.12 6.29 -14.31
C ALA A 90 -8.42 6.47 -12.81
N ALA A 91 -9.47 5.82 -12.28
CA ALA A 91 -9.80 5.86 -10.86
C ALA A 91 -8.65 5.40 -9.96
N ARG A 92 -7.97 4.31 -10.31
CA ARG A 92 -6.81 3.82 -9.55
C ARG A 92 -5.64 4.79 -9.59
N THR A 93 -5.43 5.45 -10.72
CA THR A 93 -4.36 6.44 -10.88
C THR A 93 -4.66 7.69 -10.03
N TYR A 94 -5.92 8.10 -9.89
CA TYR A 94 -6.30 9.13 -8.93
C TYR A 94 -6.04 8.73 -7.47
N GLU A 95 -6.22 7.46 -7.11
CA GLU A 95 -5.81 6.96 -5.77
C GLU A 95 -4.30 7.13 -5.56
N SER A 96 -3.48 6.81 -6.58
CA SER A 96 -2.02 6.99 -6.50
C SER A 96 -1.62 8.46 -6.37
N ILE A 97 -2.26 9.38 -7.09
CA ILE A 97 -2.07 10.83 -6.93
C ILE A 97 -2.43 11.26 -5.50
N GLY A 98 -3.54 10.74 -4.96
CA GLY A 98 -3.94 10.99 -3.58
C GLY A 98 -2.88 10.52 -2.56
N ASP A 99 -2.29 9.35 -2.79
CA ASP A 99 -1.21 8.82 -1.93
C ASP A 99 0.04 9.72 -1.98
N ILE A 100 0.43 10.24 -3.16
CA ILE A 100 1.54 11.20 -3.30
C ILE A 100 1.25 12.48 -2.52
N TYR A 101 0.09 13.08 -2.73
CA TYR A 101 -0.27 14.32 -2.04
C TYR A 101 -0.40 14.12 -0.52
N LYS A 102 -0.89 12.96 -0.07
CA LYS A 102 -0.89 12.60 1.36
C LYS A 102 0.53 12.53 1.91
N PHE A 103 1.45 11.89 1.18
CA PHE A 103 2.85 11.77 1.58
C PHE A 103 3.55 13.14 1.61
N SER A 104 3.33 13.99 0.62
CA SER A 104 3.87 15.36 0.54
C SER A 104 3.14 16.37 1.43
N ARG A 105 2.20 15.92 2.28
CA ARG A 105 1.41 16.77 3.20
C ARG A 105 0.48 17.78 2.53
N ASN A 106 0.18 17.62 1.27
CA ASN A 106 -0.79 18.44 0.53
C ASN A 106 -2.21 17.89 0.75
N SER A 107 -2.76 18.14 1.94
CA SER A 107 -3.99 17.51 2.43
C SER A 107 -5.22 17.79 1.58
N LYS A 108 -5.36 19.00 1.04
CA LYS A 108 -6.48 19.39 0.19
C LYS A 108 -6.49 18.62 -1.13
N GLU A 109 -5.34 18.57 -1.79
CA GLU A 109 -5.13 17.89 -3.06
C GLU A 109 -5.27 16.38 -2.89
N ALA A 110 -4.75 15.80 -1.80
CA ALA A 110 -4.91 14.40 -1.47
C ALA A 110 -6.38 14.00 -1.37
N LYS A 111 -7.16 14.75 -0.58
CA LYS A 111 -8.60 14.51 -0.44
C LYS A 111 -9.32 14.61 -1.77
N ASN A 112 -9.03 15.64 -2.57
CA ASN A 112 -9.68 15.82 -3.87
C ASN A 112 -9.38 14.65 -4.81
N ALA A 113 -8.14 14.19 -4.88
CA ALA A 113 -7.75 13.05 -5.72
C ALA A 113 -8.50 11.76 -5.32
N TYR A 114 -8.61 11.47 -4.02
CA TYR A 114 -9.40 10.32 -3.57
C TYR A 114 -10.90 10.47 -3.87
N LEU A 115 -11.46 11.68 -3.78
CA LEU A 115 -12.86 11.94 -4.15
C LEU A 115 -13.09 11.70 -5.64
N PHE A 116 -12.18 12.10 -6.51
CA PHE A 116 -12.24 11.76 -7.93
C PHE A 116 -12.26 10.24 -8.15
N ALA A 117 -11.40 9.50 -7.43
CA ALA A 117 -11.42 8.05 -7.51
C ALA A 117 -12.78 7.45 -7.11
N VAL A 118 -13.42 7.96 -6.05
CA VAL A 118 -14.77 7.55 -5.63
C VAL A 118 -15.79 7.83 -6.72
N GLU A 119 -15.75 9.03 -7.33
CA GLU A 119 -16.68 9.44 -8.39
C GLU A 119 -16.57 8.53 -9.62
N TYR A 120 -15.35 8.24 -10.09
CA TYR A 120 -15.15 7.31 -11.21
C TYR A 120 -15.66 5.91 -10.91
N GLN A 121 -15.40 5.38 -9.71
CA GLN A 121 -15.91 4.06 -9.32
C GLN A 121 -17.44 4.06 -9.17
N GLN A 122 -18.04 5.17 -8.78
CA GLN A 122 -19.49 5.33 -8.74
C GLN A 122 -20.08 5.27 -10.15
N LYS A 123 -19.50 5.97 -11.13
CA LYS A 123 -19.92 5.93 -12.55
C LYS A 123 -19.80 4.53 -13.14
N LEU A 124 -18.79 3.77 -12.71
CA LEU A 124 -18.59 2.37 -13.12
C LEU A 124 -19.49 1.37 -12.40
N GLN A 125 -20.22 1.77 -11.37
CA GLN A 125 -20.96 0.90 -10.46
C GLN A 125 -20.10 -0.20 -9.83
N ASP A 126 -18.76 0.05 -9.73
CA ASP A 126 -17.80 -0.87 -9.09
C ASP A 126 -17.81 -0.66 -7.57
N LYS A 127 -18.70 -1.38 -6.87
CA LYS A 127 -18.84 -1.32 -5.41
C LYS A 127 -17.52 -1.61 -4.69
N ILE A 128 -16.75 -2.60 -5.16
CA ILE A 128 -15.46 -2.96 -4.55
C ILE A 128 -14.42 -1.84 -4.75
N GLY A 129 -14.32 -1.30 -5.96
CA GLY A 129 -13.46 -0.17 -6.26
C GLY A 129 -13.86 1.08 -5.47
N LYS A 130 -15.15 1.38 -5.39
CA LYS A 130 -15.68 2.53 -4.63
C LYS A 130 -15.40 2.38 -3.13
N GLY A 131 -15.65 1.20 -2.55
CA GLY A 131 -15.31 0.93 -1.16
C GLY A 131 -13.82 1.09 -0.88
N ARG A 132 -12.95 0.65 -1.81
CA ARG A 132 -11.49 0.87 -1.70
C ARG A 132 -11.12 2.35 -1.70
N ALA A 133 -11.67 3.14 -2.60
CA ALA A 133 -11.40 4.58 -2.65
C ALA A 133 -11.92 5.31 -1.40
N MET A 134 -13.09 4.93 -0.88
CA MET A 134 -13.62 5.44 0.39
C MET A 134 -12.73 5.06 1.58
N LYS A 135 -12.18 3.84 1.60
CA LYS A 135 -11.21 3.42 2.62
C LYS A 135 -9.96 4.31 2.59
N LYS A 136 -9.45 4.69 1.40
CA LYS A 136 -8.32 5.62 1.27
C LYS A 136 -8.61 6.99 1.90
N ILE A 137 -9.84 7.51 1.76
CA ILE A 137 -10.26 8.75 2.44
C ILE A 137 -10.31 8.54 3.96
N ALA A 138 -10.81 7.41 4.43
CA ALA A 138 -10.82 7.10 5.84
C ALA A 138 -9.40 7.02 6.43
N GLU A 139 -8.48 6.34 5.75
CA GLU A 139 -7.06 6.27 6.11
C GLU A 139 -6.43 7.66 6.13
N PHE A 140 -6.73 8.49 5.13
CA PHE A 140 -6.30 9.89 5.12
C PHE A 140 -6.72 10.64 6.39
N TYR A 141 -8.00 10.61 6.76
CA TYR A 141 -8.48 11.28 7.97
C TYR A 141 -7.89 10.67 9.25
N MET A 142 -7.65 9.35 9.28
CA MET A 142 -7.01 8.68 10.40
C MET A 142 -5.55 9.13 10.60
N ASP A 143 -4.82 9.37 9.49
CA ASP A 143 -3.43 9.85 9.51
C ASP A 143 -3.33 11.30 9.99
N TYR A 144 -4.37 12.12 9.73
CA TYR A 144 -4.49 13.48 10.22
C TYR A 144 -5.17 13.57 11.60
N SER A 145 -5.44 12.44 12.26
CA SER A 145 -6.09 12.35 13.57
C SER A 145 -7.53 12.92 13.61
N GLU A 146 -8.17 13.07 12.46
CA GLU A 146 -9.58 13.45 12.33
C GLU A 146 -10.47 12.20 12.45
N LEU A 147 -10.48 11.57 13.65
CA LEU A 147 -11.03 10.24 13.87
C LEU A 147 -12.54 10.12 13.61
N ASP A 148 -13.31 11.18 13.87
CA ASP A 148 -14.76 11.17 13.60
C ASP A 148 -15.02 11.04 12.09
N LYS A 149 -14.32 11.85 11.28
CA LYS A 149 -14.41 11.78 9.81
C LYS A 149 -13.88 10.44 9.27
N ALA A 150 -12.81 9.91 9.87
CA ALA A 150 -12.31 8.59 9.51
C ALA A 150 -13.39 7.51 9.74
N GLY A 151 -14.09 7.56 10.89
CA GLY A 151 -15.18 6.64 11.22
C GLY A 151 -16.33 6.73 10.23
N GLU A 152 -16.76 7.94 9.85
CA GLU A 152 -17.81 8.13 8.84
C GLU A 152 -17.42 7.48 7.48
N TRP A 153 -16.19 7.70 7.02
CA TRP A 153 -15.73 7.16 5.75
C TRP A 153 -15.51 5.64 5.79
N PHE A 154 -15.08 5.07 6.93
CA PHE A 154 -15.07 3.61 7.11
C PHE A 154 -16.47 3.05 7.09
N GLY A 155 -17.44 3.68 7.74
CA GLY A 155 -18.85 3.30 7.69
C GLY A 155 -19.39 3.26 6.25
N LYS A 156 -19.13 4.31 5.46
CA LYS A 156 -19.50 4.38 4.03
C LYS A 156 -18.83 3.26 3.22
N ALA A 157 -17.52 3.01 3.42
CA ALA A 157 -16.78 1.97 2.71
C ALA A 157 -17.33 0.57 3.00
N VAL A 158 -17.63 0.27 4.27
CA VAL A 158 -18.21 -1.02 4.69
C VAL A 158 -19.63 -1.19 4.12
N MET A 159 -20.47 -0.16 4.20
CA MET A 159 -21.81 -0.22 3.62
C MET A 159 -21.80 -0.51 2.11
N GLU A 160 -20.82 0.07 1.38
CA GLU A 160 -20.71 -0.14 -0.05
C GLU A 160 -20.39 -1.61 -0.41
N VAL A 161 -19.55 -2.28 0.41
CA VAL A 161 -19.07 -3.64 0.11
C VAL A 161 -19.77 -4.74 0.88
N LYS A 162 -20.69 -4.43 1.83
CA LYS A 162 -21.27 -5.44 2.75
C LYS A 162 -21.86 -6.64 2.02
N ASP A 163 -22.62 -6.39 0.96
CA ASP A 163 -23.32 -7.42 0.18
C ASP A 163 -22.48 -7.97 -1.00
N ALA A 164 -21.26 -7.50 -1.15
CA ALA A 164 -20.37 -8.02 -2.18
C ALA A 164 -19.86 -9.41 -1.80
N LYS A 165 -19.58 -10.23 -2.83
CA LYS A 165 -18.91 -11.53 -2.63
C LYS A 165 -17.58 -11.35 -1.89
N PRO A 166 -17.09 -12.38 -1.18
CA PRO A 166 -15.77 -12.34 -0.55
C PRO A 166 -14.70 -11.91 -1.54
N HIS A 167 -13.88 -10.94 -1.14
CA HIS A 167 -12.86 -10.33 -1.99
C HIS A 167 -11.75 -9.74 -1.14
N ILE A 168 -10.50 -9.84 -1.58
CA ILE A 168 -9.32 -9.32 -0.84
C ILE A 168 -9.50 -7.85 -0.46
N VAL A 169 -10.02 -7.01 -1.37
CA VAL A 169 -10.26 -5.58 -1.08
C VAL A 169 -11.32 -5.41 0.02
N LYS A 170 -12.40 -6.20 0.02
CA LYS A 170 -13.41 -6.20 1.08
C LYS A 170 -12.78 -6.56 2.41
N ALA A 171 -12.00 -7.63 2.45
CA ALA A 171 -11.27 -8.02 3.65
C ALA A 171 -10.35 -6.91 4.18
N LYS A 172 -9.60 -6.24 3.28
CA LYS A 172 -8.73 -5.12 3.66
C LYS A 172 -9.49 -3.89 4.17
N ILE A 173 -10.72 -3.66 3.75
CA ILE A 173 -11.57 -2.58 4.30
C ILE A 173 -11.88 -2.89 5.77
N PHE A 174 -12.31 -4.11 6.08
CA PHE A 174 -12.59 -4.53 7.47
C PHE A 174 -11.32 -4.58 8.32
N GLU A 175 -10.20 -5.04 7.79
CA GLU A 175 -8.90 -5.03 8.48
C GLU A 175 -8.53 -3.60 8.91
N THR A 176 -8.57 -2.64 7.98
CA THR A 176 -8.21 -1.25 8.27
C THR A 176 -9.22 -0.61 9.22
N GLN A 177 -10.51 -0.92 9.11
CA GLN A 177 -11.53 -0.50 10.08
C GLN A 177 -11.26 -1.08 11.47
N GLY A 178 -10.78 -2.32 11.56
CA GLY A 178 -10.34 -2.92 12.84
C GLY A 178 -9.22 -2.11 13.49
N HIS A 179 -8.23 -1.68 12.71
CA HIS A 179 -7.17 -0.79 13.20
C HIS A 179 -7.69 0.58 13.65
N TYR A 180 -8.66 1.15 12.93
CA TYR A 180 -9.36 2.35 13.35
C TYR A 180 -10.04 2.18 14.71
N PHE A 181 -10.77 1.08 14.91
CA PHE A 181 -11.41 0.78 16.19
C PHE A 181 -10.41 0.56 17.34
N LEU A 182 -9.22 0.00 17.05
CA LEU A 182 -8.14 -0.05 18.04
C LEU A 182 -7.64 1.34 18.42
N LYS A 183 -7.47 2.22 17.44
CA LYS A 183 -7.01 3.61 17.65
C LYS A 183 -8.02 4.43 18.44
N THR A 184 -9.31 4.08 18.38
CA THR A 184 -10.43 4.69 19.14
C THR A 184 -10.83 3.88 20.38
N GLU A 185 -10.01 2.91 20.80
CA GLU A 185 -10.18 2.07 22.00
C GLU A 185 -11.50 1.25 22.03
N GLN A 186 -12.11 1.03 20.86
CA GLN A 186 -13.33 0.25 20.72
C GLN A 186 -13.00 -1.24 20.47
N ILE A 187 -12.45 -1.92 21.49
CA ILE A 187 -11.83 -3.24 21.38
C ILE A 187 -12.81 -4.31 20.83
N SER A 188 -14.07 -4.32 21.27
CA SER A 188 -15.08 -5.29 20.80
C SER A 188 -15.34 -5.11 19.30
N LYS A 189 -15.52 -3.86 18.83
CA LYS A 189 -15.72 -3.57 17.40
C LYS A 189 -14.47 -3.88 16.56
N ALA A 190 -13.28 -3.67 17.13
CA ALA A 190 -12.05 -4.06 16.48
C ALA A 190 -11.99 -5.58 16.26
N LEU A 191 -12.35 -6.36 17.28
CA LEU A 191 -12.41 -7.82 17.17
C LEU A 191 -13.39 -8.28 16.08
N GLU A 192 -14.59 -7.72 16.05
CA GLU A 192 -15.62 -8.03 15.04
C GLU A 192 -15.11 -7.72 13.62
N ALA A 193 -14.53 -6.55 13.42
CA ALA A 193 -13.98 -6.13 12.11
C ALA A 193 -12.84 -7.06 11.65
N PHE A 194 -11.91 -7.43 12.55
CA PHE A 194 -10.85 -8.37 12.20
C PHE A 194 -11.36 -9.79 11.93
N GLN A 195 -12.40 -10.25 12.64
CA GLN A 195 -13.02 -11.54 12.36
C GLN A 195 -13.69 -11.55 10.99
N GLN A 196 -14.36 -10.45 10.61
CA GLN A 196 -14.95 -10.32 9.28
C GLN A 196 -13.87 -10.29 8.20
N ALA A 197 -12.79 -9.52 8.40
CA ALA A 197 -11.65 -9.48 7.49
C ALA A 197 -11.04 -10.87 7.29
N LYS A 198 -10.82 -11.61 8.39
CA LYS A 198 -10.30 -12.98 8.36
C LYS A 198 -11.18 -13.92 7.53
N SER A 199 -12.51 -13.86 7.74
CA SER A 199 -13.47 -14.66 6.99
C SER A 199 -13.44 -14.33 5.49
N ASP A 200 -13.36 -13.04 5.14
CA ASP A 200 -13.31 -12.62 3.74
C ASP A 200 -11.96 -12.97 3.07
N PHE A 201 -10.83 -12.93 3.79
CA PHE A 201 -9.52 -13.39 3.29
C PHE A 201 -9.54 -14.90 3.02
N ASP A 202 -10.06 -15.70 3.96
CA ASP A 202 -10.17 -17.15 3.81
C ASP A 202 -11.02 -17.52 2.59
N LYS A 203 -12.23 -16.97 2.50
CA LYS A 203 -13.15 -17.21 1.38
C LYS A 203 -12.65 -16.66 0.04
N ALA A 204 -11.78 -15.64 0.06
CA ALA A 204 -11.15 -15.09 -1.14
C ALA A 204 -9.88 -15.88 -1.55
N GLY A 205 -9.50 -16.92 -0.81
CA GLY A 205 -8.30 -17.71 -1.09
C GLY A 205 -7.00 -16.93 -0.89
N TYR A 206 -6.93 -16.06 0.14
CA TYR A 206 -5.74 -15.26 0.45
C TYR A 206 -5.16 -15.62 1.83
N PRO A 207 -4.40 -16.74 1.92
CA PRO A 207 -3.88 -17.28 3.19
C PRO A 207 -3.02 -16.28 3.95
N LEU A 208 -2.17 -15.51 3.25
CA LEU A 208 -1.29 -14.54 3.88
C LEU A 208 -2.06 -13.47 4.69
N GLY A 209 -3.18 -12.98 4.16
CA GLY A 209 -4.05 -12.04 4.89
C GLY A 209 -4.70 -12.67 6.12
N TYR A 210 -5.14 -13.93 5.99
CA TYR A 210 -5.68 -14.74 7.08
C TYR A 210 -4.67 -14.95 8.20
N ASP A 211 -3.42 -15.32 7.85
CA ASP A 211 -2.36 -15.61 8.82
C ASP A 211 -1.92 -14.35 9.56
N ASN A 212 -1.78 -13.23 8.85
CA ASN A 212 -1.35 -11.95 9.44
C ASN A 212 -2.34 -11.42 10.50
N ILE A 213 -3.64 -11.64 10.31
CA ILE A 213 -4.67 -11.10 11.21
C ILE A 213 -5.00 -12.02 12.39
N SER A 214 -4.70 -13.32 12.27
CA SER A 214 -5.04 -14.33 13.28
C SER A 214 -4.43 -14.08 14.66
N PRO A 215 -3.14 -13.69 14.80
CA PRO A 215 -2.55 -13.35 16.09
C PRO A 215 -3.22 -12.15 16.76
N MET A 216 -3.63 -11.14 15.99
CA MET A 216 -4.32 -9.96 16.50
C MET A 216 -5.67 -10.35 17.12
N ILE A 217 -6.45 -11.17 16.43
CA ILE A 217 -7.74 -11.70 16.94
C ILE A 217 -7.54 -12.43 18.26
N GLN A 218 -6.53 -13.29 18.38
CA GLN A 218 -6.23 -14.02 19.61
C GLN A 218 -5.86 -13.09 20.76
N LYS A 219 -5.04 -12.05 20.48
CA LYS A 219 -4.68 -11.03 21.47
C LYS A 219 -5.92 -10.30 22.00
N LEU A 220 -6.81 -9.85 21.12
CA LEU A 220 -8.02 -9.11 21.51
C LEU A 220 -8.99 -9.96 22.31
N LYS A 221 -9.16 -11.25 21.95
CA LYS A 221 -9.99 -12.18 22.72
C LYS A 221 -9.47 -12.35 24.16
N ARG A 222 -8.15 -12.47 24.35
CA ARG A 222 -7.54 -12.56 25.69
C ARG A 222 -7.76 -11.27 26.49
N GLN A 223 -7.56 -10.12 25.85
CA GLN A 223 -7.77 -8.81 26.48
C GLN A 223 -9.22 -8.63 26.96
N LEU A 224 -10.21 -8.96 26.14
CA LEU A 224 -11.62 -8.88 26.52
C LEU A 224 -11.96 -9.84 27.66
N LYS A 225 -11.41 -11.05 27.66
CA LYS A 225 -11.62 -12.01 28.77
C LYS A 225 -11.09 -11.50 30.10
N ASN A 226 -9.90 -10.88 30.09
CA ASN A 226 -9.28 -10.37 31.31
C ASN A 226 -10.00 -9.12 31.87
N ASN A 227 -10.72 -8.35 31.03
CA ASN A 227 -11.49 -7.18 31.47
C ASN A 227 -12.88 -7.53 32.01
N THR A 228 -13.31 -8.80 31.89
CA THR A 228 -14.63 -9.28 32.38
C THR A 228 -14.52 -10.11 33.67
N THR A 229 -13.31 -10.39 34.12
CA THR A 229 -12.99 -11.02 35.42
C THR A 229 -12.54 -9.98 36.42
#